data_0240618ce234499c61b406fbeba5c403
#
_entry.id   0240618ce234499c61b406fbeba5c403
#
_cell.length_a   1.000
_cell.length_b   1.000
_cell.length_c   1.000
_cell.angle_alpha   90.00
_cell.angle_beta   90.00
_cell.angle_gamma   90.00
#
_symmetry.space_group_name_H-M   'P 1'
#
loop_
_entity.id
_entity.type
_entity.pdbx_description
1 polymer ?
#
loop_
_entity_poly.entity_id
_entity_poly.type
_entity_poly.pdbx_seq_one_letter_code
_entity_poly.pdbx_strand_id
1 'polypeptide(L)'
;MDTFTELANGMTIVRTSKLPWMPWAGPGTWCKVLHLDVSHDRTTLMIKVEPNTPLGEHHHLGDAEAYILEGDFTYEHGGAQTGDYLCEKGGIKHVPKTGDQGLVLFGMNYGAIHGINPDGTLAGVVNQDFYYDGAVQQYTHHHLKVTLGRDARAVSATASQ
;
A
#
# COMPACT_ATOMS: atom_id res chain seq x y z
N MET A 1 -12.17 -18.41 -8.20
CA MET A 1 -11.23 -18.96 -7.20
C MET A 1 -11.11 -17.96 -6.07
N ASP A 2 -11.44 -18.35 -4.83
CA ASP A 2 -11.60 -17.39 -3.74
C ASP A 2 -10.25 -16.79 -3.34
N THR A 3 -10.17 -15.45 -3.38
CA THR A 3 -8.99 -14.66 -2.97
C THR A 3 -8.90 -14.53 -1.45
N PHE A 4 -10.00 -14.77 -0.74
CA PHE A 4 -10.03 -14.75 0.72
C PHE A 4 -11.04 -15.76 1.28
N THR A 5 -10.96 -16.02 2.57
CA THR A 5 -11.93 -16.81 3.35
C THR A 5 -12.21 -16.09 4.65
N GLU A 6 -13.48 -15.91 4.98
CA GLU A 6 -13.91 -15.48 6.30
C GLU A 6 -14.34 -16.70 7.10
N LEU A 7 -13.81 -16.85 8.31
CA LEU A 7 -14.14 -17.94 9.21
C LEU A 7 -15.27 -17.54 10.14
N ALA A 8 -15.99 -18.53 10.69
CA ALA A 8 -17.14 -18.31 11.56
C ALA A 8 -16.85 -17.49 12.82
N ASN A 9 -15.58 -17.40 13.24
CA ASN A 9 -15.12 -16.58 14.36
C ASN A 9 -14.74 -15.15 13.96
N GLY A 10 -14.97 -14.74 12.70
CA GLY A 10 -14.63 -13.42 12.16
C GLY A 10 -13.19 -13.28 11.68
N MET A 11 -12.37 -14.34 11.73
CA MET A 11 -11.02 -14.31 11.19
C MET A 11 -11.07 -14.32 9.65
N THR A 12 -10.29 -13.45 9.01
CA THR A 12 -10.13 -13.40 7.56
C THR A 12 -8.77 -13.92 7.14
N ILE A 13 -8.76 -14.84 6.18
CA ILE A 13 -7.53 -15.33 5.54
C ILE A 13 -7.51 -14.80 4.11
N VAL A 14 -6.54 -13.93 3.80
CA VAL A 14 -6.31 -13.41 2.45
C VAL A 14 -5.21 -14.22 1.76
N ARG A 15 -5.52 -14.75 0.58
CA ARG A 15 -4.57 -15.51 -0.23
C ARG A 15 -3.81 -14.58 -1.16
N THR A 16 -2.72 -14.02 -0.66
CA THR A 16 -1.96 -12.97 -1.34
C THR A 16 -1.43 -13.39 -2.72
N SER A 17 -1.12 -14.68 -2.90
CA SER A 17 -0.71 -15.23 -4.21
C SER A 17 -1.82 -15.18 -5.27
N LYS A 18 -3.08 -15.13 -4.85
CA LYS A 18 -4.26 -15.06 -5.73
C LYS A 18 -4.77 -13.66 -5.96
N LEU A 19 -4.35 -12.68 -5.13
CA LEU A 19 -4.65 -11.28 -5.38
C LEU A 19 -3.80 -10.75 -6.53
N PRO A 20 -4.38 -10.11 -7.54
CA PRO A 20 -3.60 -9.40 -8.55
C PRO A 20 -2.89 -8.20 -7.93
N TRP A 21 -1.78 -7.83 -8.53
CA TRP A 21 -1.12 -6.57 -8.24
C TRP A 21 -1.91 -5.44 -8.90
N MET A 22 -2.25 -4.40 -8.15
CA MET A 22 -2.87 -3.19 -8.67
C MET A 22 -1.83 -2.07 -8.80
N PRO A 23 -1.95 -1.16 -9.78
CA PRO A 23 -1.08 0.02 -9.87
C PRO A 23 -1.08 0.79 -8.55
N TRP A 24 0.10 1.32 -8.17
CA TRP A 24 0.24 2.08 -6.93
C TRP A 24 0.63 3.54 -7.21
N ALA A 25 1.62 4.09 -6.59
CA ALA A 25 1.95 5.52 -6.52
C ALA A 25 2.74 6.07 -7.72
N GLY A 26 2.93 5.29 -8.78
CA GLY A 26 3.63 5.74 -9.98
C GLY A 26 4.03 4.58 -10.89
N PRO A 27 4.63 4.89 -12.04
CA PRO A 27 5.11 3.87 -12.98
C PRO A 27 6.09 2.91 -12.32
N GLY A 28 5.98 1.62 -12.65
CA GLY A 28 6.85 0.57 -12.09
C GLY A 28 6.55 0.22 -10.63
N THR A 29 5.38 0.63 -10.10
CA THR A 29 4.99 0.35 -8.72
C THR A 29 3.61 -0.28 -8.63
N TRP A 30 3.45 -1.28 -7.76
CA TRP A 30 2.19 -1.97 -7.53
C TRP A 30 1.99 -2.28 -6.06
N CYS A 31 0.73 -2.46 -5.67
CA CYS A 31 0.41 -2.96 -4.34
C CYS A 31 -0.69 -4.02 -4.35
N LYS A 32 -0.80 -4.72 -3.23
CA LYS A 32 -1.94 -5.55 -2.85
C LYS A 32 -2.41 -5.06 -1.49
N VAL A 33 -3.64 -4.58 -1.41
CA VAL A 33 -4.22 -4.14 -0.14
C VAL A 33 -4.72 -5.36 0.61
N LEU A 34 -4.24 -5.58 1.83
CA LEU A 34 -4.58 -6.75 2.64
C LEU A 34 -5.59 -6.41 3.72
N HIS A 35 -5.49 -5.22 4.31
CA HIS A 35 -6.39 -4.77 5.36
C HIS A 35 -6.43 -3.23 5.44
N LEU A 36 -7.61 -2.67 5.70
CA LEU A 36 -7.81 -1.26 5.98
C LEU A 36 -8.49 -1.12 7.36
N ASP A 37 -7.77 -0.58 8.32
CA ASP A 37 -8.30 -0.29 9.66
C ASP A 37 -8.56 1.22 9.78
N VAL A 38 -9.80 1.60 9.52
CA VAL A 38 -10.21 3.00 9.51
C VAL A 38 -10.12 3.64 10.89
N SER A 39 -10.37 2.85 11.93
CA SER A 39 -10.39 3.37 13.32
C SER A 39 -8.99 3.76 13.82
N HIS A 40 -7.94 3.17 13.26
CA HIS A 40 -6.54 3.45 13.63
C HIS A 40 -5.75 4.08 12.46
N ASP A 41 -6.43 4.47 11.38
CA ASP A 41 -5.82 4.99 10.15
C ASP A 41 -4.64 4.15 9.66
N ARG A 42 -4.82 2.81 9.67
CA ARG A 42 -3.78 1.84 9.32
C ARG A 42 -4.13 1.09 8.05
N THR A 43 -3.21 1.06 7.11
CA THR A 43 -3.27 0.24 5.90
C THR A 43 -2.20 -0.85 5.96
N THR A 44 -2.61 -2.12 5.81
CA THR A 44 -1.70 -3.26 5.67
C THR A 44 -1.67 -3.71 4.22
N LEU A 45 -0.49 -3.85 3.65
CA LEU A 45 -0.33 -4.06 2.22
C LEU A 45 0.97 -4.82 1.87
N MET A 46 1.03 -5.28 0.62
CA MET A 46 2.29 -5.62 -0.03
C MET A 46 2.58 -4.59 -1.11
N ILE A 47 3.82 -4.20 -1.25
CA ILE A 47 4.30 -3.32 -2.33
C ILE A 47 5.29 -4.09 -3.19
N LYS A 48 5.23 -3.86 -4.49
CA LYS A 48 6.23 -4.30 -5.46
C LYS A 48 6.70 -3.10 -6.28
N VAL A 49 8.00 -3.00 -6.47
CA VAL A 49 8.64 -1.94 -7.26
C VAL A 49 9.64 -2.58 -8.22
N GLU A 50 9.66 -2.10 -9.47
CA GLU A 50 10.60 -2.57 -10.48
C GLU A 50 12.06 -2.28 -10.11
N PRO A 51 13.03 -3.00 -10.73
CA PRO A 51 14.45 -2.70 -10.59
C PRO A 51 14.80 -1.26 -10.97
N ASN A 52 15.78 -0.69 -10.25
CA ASN A 52 16.35 0.62 -10.52
C ASN A 52 15.33 1.77 -10.61
N THR A 53 14.19 1.61 -9.95
CA THR A 53 13.07 2.56 -10.00
C THR A 53 13.20 3.59 -8.88
N PRO A 54 13.32 4.89 -9.19
CA PRO A 54 13.20 5.94 -8.20
C PRO A 54 11.73 6.09 -7.80
N LEU A 55 11.46 6.08 -6.52
CA LEU A 55 10.19 6.51 -5.97
C LEU A 55 10.26 8.03 -5.77
N GLY A 56 9.26 8.77 -6.22
CA GLY A 56 9.24 10.22 -6.05
C GLY A 56 9.39 10.65 -4.58
N GLU A 57 9.84 11.88 -4.35
CA GLU A 57 9.87 12.43 -3.00
C GLU A 57 8.48 12.31 -2.36
N HIS A 58 8.45 11.79 -1.17
CA HIS A 58 7.21 11.68 -0.43
C HIS A 58 7.41 11.87 1.08
N HIS A 59 6.31 12.17 1.75
CA HIS A 59 6.23 12.50 3.15
C HIS A 59 5.24 11.59 3.85
N HIS A 60 5.71 10.79 4.80
CA HIS A 60 4.85 9.99 5.68
C HIS A 60 4.24 10.88 6.75
N LEU A 61 2.90 10.91 6.86
CA LEU A 61 2.22 11.66 7.91
C LEU A 61 2.19 10.91 9.24
N GLY A 62 2.19 9.60 9.19
CA GLY A 62 2.33 8.72 10.35
C GLY A 62 3.51 7.77 10.20
N ASP A 63 3.69 6.88 11.16
CA ASP A 63 4.73 5.85 11.09
C ASP A 63 4.44 4.87 9.94
N ALA A 64 5.51 4.29 9.39
CA ALA A 64 5.40 3.17 8.47
C ALA A 64 6.33 2.04 8.92
N GLU A 65 5.86 0.82 8.81
CA GLU A 65 6.63 -0.37 9.15
C GLU A 65 6.68 -1.30 7.95
N ALA A 66 7.83 -1.92 7.70
CA ALA A 66 7.94 -2.89 6.63
C ALA A 66 8.94 -4.01 6.95
N TYR A 67 8.69 -5.17 6.32
CA TYR A 67 9.63 -6.28 6.24
C TYR A 67 9.93 -6.54 4.77
N ILE A 68 11.21 -6.55 4.40
CA ILE A 68 11.64 -6.75 3.03
C ILE A 68 11.63 -8.23 2.69
N LEU A 69 10.77 -8.61 1.74
CA LEU A 69 10.60 -9.98 1.28
C LEU A 69 11.59 -10.33 0.16
N GLU A 70 11.81 -9.39 -0.78
CA GLU A 70 12.72 -9.57 -1.93
C GLU A 70 13.34 -8.23 -2.30
N GLY A 71 14.61 -8.28 -2.76
CA GLY A 71 15.34 -7.12 -3.27
C GLY A 71 15.82 -6.16 -2.19
N ASP A 72 15.95 -4.90 -2.56
CA ASP A 72 16.49 -3.85 -1.71
C ASP A 72 16.06 -2.45 -2.19
N PHE A 73 16.25 -1.47 -1.32
CA PHE A 73 16.18 -0.06 -1.68
C PHE A 73 17.16 0.77 -0.86
N THR A 74 17.48 1.94 -1.38
CA THR A 74 18.32 2.93 -0.70
C THR A 74 17.64 4.29 -0.72
N TYR A 75 17.97 5.13 0.24
CA TYR A 75 17.66 6.55 0.31
C TYR A 75 18.84 7.30 0.96
N GLU A 76 18.73 8.61 1.18
CA GLU A 76 19.87 9.50 1.51
C GLU A 76 20.65 9.08 2.76
N HIS A 77 20.01 8.38 3.69
CA HIS A 77 20.59 8.05 5.01
C HIS A 77 20.77 6.55 5.23
N GLY A 78 20.53 5.72 4.22
CA GLY A 78 20.71 4.27 4.36
C GLY A 78 19.86 3.49 3.38
N GLY A 79 19.54 2.25 3.72
CA GLY A 79 18.69 1.37 2.93
C GLY A 79 18.34 0.11 3.69
N ALA A 80 17.50 -0.71 3.09
CA ALA A 80 17.11 -2.01 3.61
C ALA A 80 17.11 -3.05 2.48
N GLN A 81 17.36 -4.30 2.83
CA GLN A 81 17.43 -5.43 1.91
C GLN A 81 16.61 -6.62 2.43
N THR A 82 16.48 -7.64 1.61
CA THR A 82 15.79 -8.89 1.97
C THR A 82 16.15 -9.39 3.36
N GLY A 83 15.15 -9.58 4.20
CA GLY A 83 15.28 -10.03 5.59
C GLY A 83 15.31 -8.90 6.62
N ASP A 84 15.42 -7.65 6.19
CA ASP A 84 15.41 -6.51 7.11
C ASP A 84 13.98 -6.10 7.49
N TYR A 85 13.84 -5.66 8.73
CA TYR A 85 12.69 -4.91 9.22
C TYR A 85 13.06 -3.44 9.36
N LEU A 86 12.19 -2.55 8.97
CA LEU A 86 12.36 -1.11 9.15
C LEU A 86 11.11 -0.47 9.76
N CYS A 87 11.34 0.63 10.46
CA CYS A 87 10.30 1.52 10.96
C CYS A 87 10.67 2.96 10.59
N GLU A 88 9.86 3.57 9.75
CA GLU A 88 9.98 4.95 9.35
C GLU A 88 9.05 5.79 10.21
N LYS A 89 9.59 6.79 10.88
CA LYS A 89 8.81 7.66 11.75
C LYS A 89 8.01 8.68 10.95
N GLY A 90 6.81 8.98 11.41
CA GLY A 90 6.00 10.05 10.86
C GLY A 90 6.78 11.38 10.81
N GLY A 91 6.54 12.17 9.77
CA GLY A 91 7.29 13.41 9.49
C GLY A 91 8.53 13.24 8.61
N ILE A 92 8.91 12.01 8.28
CA ILE A 92 10.06 11.74 7.40
C ILE A 92 9.68 12.06 5.95
N LYS A 93 10.61 12.74 5.26
CA LYS A 93 10.63 12.91 3.81
C LYS A 93 11.84 12.20 3.24
N HIS A 94 11.64 11.49 2.14
CA HIS A 94 12.74 10.77 1.49
C HIS A 94 12.46 10.50 0.00
N VAL A 95 13.51 10.09 -0.73
CA VAL A 95 13.48 9.71 -2.14
C VAL A 95 14.11 8.32 -2.27
N PRO A 96 13.38 7.25 -1.98
CA PRO A 96 13.93 5.91 -2.10
C PRO A 96 14.11 5.49 -3.56
N LYS A 97 15.09 4.62 -3.79
CA LYS A 97 15.35 3.99 -5.07
C LYS A 97 15.63 2.50 -4.87
N THR A 98 15.00 1.65 -5.67
CA THR A 98 15.26 0.21 -5.67
C THR A 98 16.59 -0.14 -6.33
N GLY A 99 17.21 -1.23 -5.89
CA GLY A 99 18.38 -1.81 -6.54
C GLY A 99 18.04 -2.66 -7.77
N ASP A 100 19.03 -3.42 -8.24
CA ASP A 100 18.96 -4.18 -9.49
C ASP A 100 17.92 -5.32 -9.49
N GLN A 101 17.45 -5.74 -8.33
CA GLN A 101 16.43 -6.79 -8.20
C GLN A 101 15.01 -6.24 -7.98
N GLY A 102 14.88 -4.92 -7.86
CA GLY A 102 13.63 -4.32 -7.46
C GLY A 102 13.34 -4.53 -5.98
N LEU A 103 12.06 -4.50 -5.61
CA LEU A 103 11.62 -4.62 -4.22
C LEU A 103 10.29 -5.34 -4.13
N VAL A 104 10.16 -6.25 -3.18
CA VAL A 104 8.88 -6.70 -2.64
C VAL A 104 8.92 -6.57 -1.13
N LEU A 105 7.94 -5.89 -0.56
CA LEU A 105 7.82 -5.76 0.89
C LEU A 105 6.40 -6.08 1.37
N PHE A 106 6.29 -6.46 2.62
CA PHE A 106 5.07 -6.44 3.41
C PHE A 106 5.15 -5.26 4.38
N GLY A 107 4.11 -4.43 4.47
CA GLY A 107 4.17 -3.25 5.31
C GLY A 107 2.84 -2.76 5.85
N MET A 108 2.95 -1.83 6.76
CA MET A 108 1.84 -1.12 7.38
C MET A 108 2.14 0.38 7.38
N ASN A 109 1.20 1.17 6.86
CA ASN A 109 1.25 2.63 6.94
C ASN A 109 0.20 3.11 7.93
N TYR A 110 0.60 4.02 8.81
CA TYR A 110 -0.29 4.75 9.70
C TYR A 110 -0.43 6.18 9.18
N GLY A 111 -1.64 6.56 8.77
CA GLY A 111 -1.88 7.82 8.11
C GLY A 111 -1.58 7.82 6.61
N ALA A 112 -1.68 9.00 6.02
CA ALA A 112 -1.47 9.19 4.59
C ALA A 112 0.02 9.38 4.23
N ILE A 113 0.32 9.14 2.96
CA ILE A 113 1.59 9.50 2.32
C ILE A 113 1.30 10.61 1.32
N HIS A 114 2.05 11.69 1.39
CA HIS A 114 1.98 12.82 0.46
C HIS A 114 3.14 12.77 -0.52
N GLY A 115 2.84 12.60 -1.81
CA GLY A 115 3.82 12.80 -2.87
C GLY A 115 4.13 14.29 -3.03
N ILE A 116 5.39 14.63 -3.26
CA ILE A 116 5.88 16.01 -3.35
C ILE A 116 6.47 16.27 -4.74
N ASN A 117 6.05 17.34 -5.38
CA ASN A 117 6.63 17.80 -6.64
C ASN A 117 8.00 18.46 -6.39
N PRO A 118 8.88 18.57 -7.42
CA PRO A 118 10.16 19.25 -7.28
C PRO A 118 10.09 20.72 -6.81
N ASP A 119 8.95 21.39 -7.02
CA ASP A 119 8.70 22.74 -6.56
C ASP A 119 8.16 22.80 -5.10
N GLY A 120 8.05 21.65 -4.44
CA GLY A 120 7.54 21.51 -3.06
C GLY A 120 6.02 21.46 -2.94
N THR A 121 5.29 21.52 -4.04
CA THR A 121 3.82 21.40 -4.01
C THR A 121 3.38 19.94 -3.88
N LEU A 122 2.14 19.71 -3.43
CA LEU A 122 1.56 18.39 -3.31
C LEU A 122 1.35 17.75 -4.69
N ALA A 123 1.97 16.60 -4.92
CA ALA A 123 1.81 15.83 -6.16
C ALA A 123 0.58 14.88 -6.09
N GLY A 124 0.28 14.37 -4.90
CA GLY A 124 -0.84 13.47 -4.68
C GLY A 124 -0.88 12.96 -3.24
N VAL A 125 -1.97 12.29 -2.91
CA VAL A 125 -2.21 11.71 -1.58
C VAL A 125 -2.52 10.22 -1.73
N VAL A 126 -1.75 9.39 -1.04
CA VAL A 126 -2.01 7.96 -0.89
C VAL A 126 -2.54 7.73 0.53
N ASN A 127 -3.83 7.47 0.63
CA ASN A 127 -4.56 7.25 1.88
C ASN A 127 -5.47 6.03 1.75
N GLN A 128 -6.29 5.77 2.75
CA GLN A 128 -7.21 4.62 2.73
C GLN A 128 -8.24 4.69 1.59
N ASP A 129 -8.71 5.89 1.23
CA ASP A 129 -9.62 6.06 0.09
C ASP A 129 -8.93 5.66 -1.22
N PHE A 130 -7.70 6.12 -1.45
CA PHE A 130 -6.89 5.72 -2.61
C PHE A 130 -6.75 4.20 -2.71
N TYR A 131 -6.42 3.53 -1.62
CA TYR A 131 -6.27 2.08 -1.61
C TYR A 131 -7.58 1.34 -1.85
N TYR A 132 -8.67 1.80 -1.22
CA TYR A 132 -9.98 1.17 -1.39
C TYR A 132 -10.51 1.34 -2.82
N ASP A 133 -10.46 2.56 -3.35
CA ASP A 133 -10.94 2.86 -4.70
C ASP A 133 -10.14 2.10 -5.76
N GLY A 134 -8.82 2.01 -5.61
CA GLY A 134 -7.97 1.18 -6.45
C GLY A 134 -8.33 -0.30 -6.37
N ALA A 135 -8.59 -0.83 -5.18
CA ALA A 135 -9.02 -2.22 -5.00
C ALA A 135 -10.42 -2.49 -5.60
N VAL A 136 -11.34 -1.52 -5.55
CA VAL A 136 -12.66 -1.60 -6.20
C VAL A 136 -12.50 -1.67 -7.72
N GLN A 137 -11.67 -0.81 -8.32
CA GLN A 137 -11.41 -0.80 -9.76
C GLN A 137 -10.82 -2.11 -10.27
N GLN A 138 -10.05 -2.81 -9.43
CA GLN A 138 -9.43 -4.10 -9.76
C GLN A 138 -10.24 -5.32 -9.29
N TYR A 139 -11.46 -5.13 -8.76
CA TYR A 139 -12.31 -6.18 -8.20
C TYR A 139 -11.64 -7.01 -7.09
N THR A 140 -10.72 -6.39 -6.33
CA THR A 140 -9.97 -7.04 -5.25
C THR A 140 -10.39 -6.62 -3.84
N HIS A 141 -11.45 -5.83 -3.71
CA HIS A 141 -11.88 -5.17 -2.48
C HIS A 141 -12.75 -6.06 -1.57
N HIS A 142 -13.18 -7.24 -1.99
CA HIS A 142 -14.21 -8.00 -1.29
C HIS A 142 -13.87 -8.34 0.17
N HIS A 143 -12.60 -8.59 0.48
CA HIS A 143 -12.11 -8.84 1.83
C HIS A 143 -11.97 -7.55 2.67
N LEU A 144 -12.04 -6.37 2.06
CA LEU A 144 -11.93 -5.07 2.71
C LEU A 144 -13.27 -4.54 3.25
N LYS A 145 -14.38 -5.12 2.84
CA LYS A 145 -15.75 -4.67 3.20
C LYS A 145 -16.01 -4.66 4.70
N VAL A 146 -15.41 -5.59 5.42
CA VAL A 146 -15.63 -5.81 6.85
C VAL A 146 -15.03 -4.69 7.70
N THR A 147 -14.08 -3.94 7.16
CA THR A 147 -13.26 -2.99 7.92
C THR A 147 -13.63 -1.52 7.73
N LEU A 148 -14.35 -1.17 6.68
CA LEU A 148 -14.56 0.24 6.34
C LEU A 148 -15.80 0.87 6.99
N GLY A 149 -16.73 0.09 7.53
CA GLY A 149 -17.99 0.63 8.06
C GLY A 149 -18.77 1.48 7.04
N ARG A 150 -18.29 1.57 5.79
CA ARG A 150 -18.93 2.29 4.71
C ARG A 150 -20.16 1.52 4.25
N ASP A 151 -21.26 2.24 4.11
CA ASP A 151 -22.53 1.66 3.63
C ASP A 151 -22.30 1.04 2.24
N ALA A 152 -22.38 -0.29 2.16
CA ALA A 152 -22.19 -1.05 0.91
C ALA A 152 -23.14 -0.59 -0.23
N ARG A 153 -24.13 0.26 0.08
CA ARG A 153 -25.08 0.82 -0.86
C ARG A 153 -24.50 1.92 -1.75
N ALA A 154 -23.43 2.60 -1.31
CA ALA A 154 -22.84 3.69 -2.10
C ALA A 154 -22.02 3.15 -3.31
N VAL A 155 -21.52 1.92 -3.24
CA VAL A 155 -20.67 1.33 -4.29
C VAL A 155 -21.50 0.66 -5.40
N SER A 156 -22.74 0.25 -5.12
CA SER A 156 -23.62 -0.39 -6.13
C SER A 156 -24.25 0.61 -7.11
N ALA A 157 -24.26 1.90 -6.81
CA ALA A 157 -24.89 2.92 -7.64
C ALA A 157 -24.04 3.41 -8.82
N THR A 158 -22.73 3.16 -8.81
CA THR A 158 -21.81 3.58 -9.89
C THR A 158 -21.46 2.47 -10.89
N ALA A 159 -21.88 1.24 -10.63
CA ALA A 159 -21.63 0.08 -11.52
C ALA A 159 -22.76 -0.16 -12.55
N SER A 160 -23.72 0.75 -12.68
CA SER A 160 -24.88 0.61 -13.56
C SER A 160 -25.08 1.81 -14.50
N GLN A 161 -23.98 2.40 -14.98
CA GLN A 161 -24.05 3.33 -16.11
C GLN A 161 -23.05 2.97 -17.18
#